data_9a2a96f2325c17cef53c432095c8e31e
#
_entry.id   9a2a96f2325c17cef53c432095c8e31e
#
_cell.length_a   1.000
_cell.length_b   1.000
_cell.length_c   1.000
_cell.angle_alpha   90.00
_cell.angle_beta   90.00
_cell.angle_gamma   90.00
#
_symmetry.space_group_name_H-M   'P 1'
#
loop_
_entity.id
_entity.type
_entity.pdbx_description
1 polymer ?
#
loop_
_entity_poly.entity_id
_entity_poly.type
_entity_poly.pdbx_seq_one_letter_code
_entity_poly.pdbx_strand_id
1 'polypeptide(L)'
;MATIDEPLYPIAVLIDELKNEDIQLRLNSIRRLSTIARALGEERTRKELIPFLSENNDDDDEVLLAMAEELGVFIPYVGGVEYANVLLPPLETLCTVEETCVRDKAVESLCRIGAQMREQDLVEYFIPLVKRLAAGEWFTARVSSCGLFHIAYPSASETFKTELRTIYSQLCQDDMPMVRRSAATNLGKFAATVEPAHLKTDIMSTFEDLTQDDQDSVRLLAVEVCAALGKLLEPQDCVAHILPVIVNFSKDKSWRVRYMVANQLYELCEAVGPEPTRSDLVPAYVRLLCDNEAEVRIAAAGKVTKFCRILNPELAIQQILPCVKELSTDSSQHVRSALASVIMGMAPVLGKEATIEQLLPIFLSLLKDEFPDVRLNIISKLDQVNQVIGIDFLSQSLLPAIVELAEDRHWRVRLAIIEYIPLLASQLGVGFFDDKLGALCMQWLKDKVYSIRDAAANNVKRLAEEFGPEWAMQHIVPQVVEKTIRPCLVELSEDPDVDVRFFASQALQSSDQVMMSA
;
A
#
# COMPACT_ATOMS: atom_id res chain seq x y z
N MET A 1 44.58 -12.06 43.04
CA MET A 1 44.11 -11.51 41.73
C MET A 1 43.04 -12.43 41.24
N ALA A 2 41.78 -12.02 41.38
CA ALA A 2 40.69 -12.78 40.81
C ALA A 2 40.78 -12.68 39.27
N THR A 3 40.91 -13.79 38.60
CA THR A 3 40.79 -13.87 37.14
C THR A 3 39.41 -13.37 36.78
N ILE A 4 39.34 -12.20 36.16
CA ILE A 4 38.11 -11.66 35.62
C ILE A 4 37.71 -12.64 34.53
N ASP A 5 36.54 -13.27 34.71
CA ASP A 5 35.98 -14.18 33.74
C ASP A 5 35.73 -13.38 32.46
N GLU A 6 36.45 -13.67 31.37
CA GLU A 6 36.39 -12.94 30.09
C GLU A 6 34.95 -12.70 29.58
N PRO A 7 33.96 -13.61 29.80
CA PRO A 7 32.55 -13.36 29.42
C PRO A 7 31.85 -12.26 30.22
N LEU A 8 32.31 -11.95 31.44
CA LEU A 8 31.65 -10.94 32.31
C LEU A 8 32.14 -9.51 32.01
N TYR A 9 33.29 -9.35 31.40
CA TYR A 9 33.83 -8.03 31.09
C TYR A 9 32.98 -7.22 30.11
N PRO A 10 32.50 -7.78 28.96
CA PRO A 10 31.60 -7.06 28.07
C PRO A 10 30.27 -6.69 28.74
N ILE A 11 29.78 -7.50 29.66
CA ILE A 11 28.53 -7.29 30.39
C ILE A 11 28.66 -6.14 31.40
N ALA A 12 29.78 -6.08 32.14
CA ALA A 12 30.07 -4.97 33.03
C ALA A 12 30.15 -3.63 32.28
N VAL A 13 30.74 -3.62 31.08
CA VAL A 13 30.73 -2.47 30.18
C VAL A 13 29.31 -2.06 29.77
N LEU A 14 28.47 -3.02 29.39
CA LEU A 14 27.07 -2.73 29.00
C LEU A 14 26.25 -2.16 30.16
N ILE A 15 26.47 -2.65 31.40
CA ILE A 15 25.78 -2.12 32.59
C ILE A 15 26.26 -0.68 32.89
N ASP A 16 27.56 -0.41 32.75
CA ASP A 16 28.12 0.93 32.91
C ASP A 16 27.61 1.88 31.83
N GLU A 17 27.51 1.42 30.58
CA GLU A 17 26.94 2.19 29.46
C GLU A 17 25.49 2.51 29.71
N LEU A 18 24.70 1.61 30.31
CA LEU A 18 23.29 1.81 30.65
C LEU A 18 23.06 3.00 31.57
N LYS A 19 24.06 3.33 32.39
CA LYS A 19 24.04 4.44 33.35
C LYS A 19 24.84 5.65 32.89
N ASN A 20 25.43 5.60 31.70
CA ASN A 20 26.29 6.65 31.17
C ASN A 20 25.50 7.91 30.81
N GLU A 21 26.11 9.07 30.92
CA GLU A 21 25.54 10.35 30.51
C GLU A 21 25.39 10.47 28.98
N ASP A 22 26.17 9.73 28.20
CA ASP A 22 26.12 9.71 26.74
C ASP A 22 24.92 8.88 26.24
N ILE A 23 24.03 9.53 25.50
CA ILE A 23 22.83 8.94 24.93
C ILE A 23 23.16 7.74 24.02
N GLN A 24 24.22 7.82 23.22
CA GLN A 24 24.59 6.75 22.30
C GLN A 24 25.03 5.48 23.04
N LEU A 25 25.74 5.66 24.16
CA LEU A 25 26.15 4.53 25.01
C LEU A 25 24.93 3.89 25.68
N ARG A 26 23.99 4.70 26.20
CA ARG A 26 22.74 4.17 26.77
C ARG A 26 21.93 3.43 25.72
N LEU A 27 21.79 4.00 24.52
CA LEU A 27 21.05 3.38 23.42
C LEU A 27 21.67 2.05 23.00
N ASN A 28 22.98 1.98 22.88
CA ASN A 28 23.69 0.74 22.57
C ASN A 28 23.43 -0.34 23.64
N SER A 29 23.48 0.03 24.90
CA SER A 29 23.22 -0.88 26.02
C SER A 29 21.76 -1.35 26.06
N ILE A 30 20.79 -0.44 25.84
CA ILE A 30 19.37 -0.79 25.78
C ILE A 30 19.08 -1.79 24.66
N ARG A 31 19.68 -1.62 23.49
CA ARG A 31 19.54 -2.56 22.38
C ARG A 31 20.13 -3.95 22.68
N ARG A 32 20.95 -4.07 23.72
CA ARG A 32 21.58 -5.32 24.18
C ARG A 32 21.09 -5.77 25.55
N LEU A 33 19.88 -5.36 25.96
CA LEU A 33 19.31 -5.75 27.24
C LEU A 33 19.22 -7.27 27.42
N SER A 34 18.92 -8.01 26.35
CA SER A 34 18.89 -9.47 26.39
C SER A 34 20.21 -10.09 26.81
N THR A 35 21.34 -9.51 26.39
CA THR A 35 22.67 -9.94 26.79
C THR A 35 22.92 -9.69 28.28
N ILE A 36 22.53 -8.53 28.77
CA ILE A 36 22.60 -8.19 30.21
C ILE A 36 21.74 -9.15 31.02
N ALA A 37 20.50 -9.38 30.59
CA ALA A 37 19.56 -10.27 31.28
C ALA A 37 20.07 -11.72 31.35
N ARG A 38 20.63 -12.24 30.29
CA ARG A 38 21.23 -13.58 30.27
C ARG A 38 22.33 -13.73 31.29
N ALA A 39 23.16 -12.71 31.43
CA ALA A 39 24.27 -12.72 32.37
C ALA A 39 23.82 -12.58 33.83
N LEU A 40 22.81 -11.75 34.09
CA LEU A 40 22.23 -11.58 35.42
C LEU A 40 21.45 -12.81 35.87
N GLY A 41 20.84 -13.52 34.94
CA GLY A 41 19.88 -14.59 35.23
C GLY A 41 18.47 -14.04 35.45
N GLU A 42 17.50 -14.92 35.42
CA GLU A 42 16.08 -14.57 35.46
C GLU A 42 15.67 -13.83 36.73
N GLU A 43 16.12 -14.30 37.89
CA GLU A 43 15.75 -13.71 39.19
C GLU A 43 16.30 -12.29 39.33
N ARG A 44 17.57 -12.06 39.03
CA ARG A 44 18.16 -10.72 39.11
C ARG A 44 17.61 -9.78 38.04
N THR A 45 17.26 -10.30 36.89
CA THR A 45 16.57 -9.53 35.86
C THR A 45 15.25 -8.99 36.39
N ARG A 46 14.44 -9.83 37.03
CA ARG A 46 13.17 -9.41 37.65
C ARG A 46 13.35 -8.45 38.82
N LYS A 47 14.34 -8.68 39.67
CA LYS A 47 14.51 -7.93 40.93
C LYS A 47 15.35 -6.68 40.79
N GLU A 48 16.25 -6.63 39.83
CA GLU A 48 17.24 -5.55 39.69
C GLU A 48 17.13 -4.81 38.35
N LEU A 49 17.17 -5.50 37.21
CA LEU A 49 17.19 -4.87 35.91
C LEU A 49 15.87 -4.18 35.55
N ILE A 50 14.77 -4.90 35.65
CA ILE A 50 13.45 -4.35 35.30
C ILE A 50 13.05 -3.19 36.24
N PRO A 51 13.22 -3.28 37.57
CA PRO A 51 12.99 -2.12 38.44
C PRO A 51 13.88 -0.93 38.12
N PHE A 52 15.16 -1.14 37.76
CA PHE A 52 16.04 -0.08 37.34
C PHE A 52 15.52 0.66 36.08
N LEU A 53 15.06 -0.09 35.08
CA LEU A 53 14.46 0.49 33.88
C LEU A 53 13.17 1.24 34.19
N SER A 54 12.37 0.73 35.11
CA SER A 54 11.12 1.37 35.55
C SER A 54 11.34 2.70 36.28
N GLU A 55 12.43 2.80 37.04
CA GLU A 55 12.78 4.02 37.77
C GLU A 55 13.49 5.06 36.88
N ASN A 56 14.17 4.64 35.83
CA ASN A 56 14.97 5.49 34.93
C ASN A 56 14.28 5.66 33.56
N ASN A 57 13.04 6.06 33.58
CA ASN A 57 12.20 6.24 32.37
C ASN A 57 12.10 7.70 31.91
N ASP A 58 12.88 8.60 32.47
CA ASP A 58 13.03 9.97 32.02
C ASP A 58 14.33 10.07 31.18
N ASP A 59 14.23 9.80 29.90
CA ASP A 59 15.37 9.71 29.00
C ASP A 59 14.99 10.25 27.62
N ASP A 60 15.96 10.27 26.71
CA ASP A 60 15.77 10.64 25.31
C ASP A 60 14.78 9.70 24.63
N ASP A 61 14.00 10.23 23.70
CA ASP A 61 12.94 9.50 23.01
C ASP A 61 13.46 8.26 22.26
N GLU A 62 14.67 8.32 21.69
CA GLU A 62 15.30 7.17 21.03
C GLU A 62 15.59 6.04 22.03
N VAL A 63 16.04 6.39 23.22
CA VAL A 63 16.33 5.42 24.30
C VAL A 63 15.04 4.79 24.79
N LEU A 64 13.99 5.60 25.02
CA LEU A 64 12.69 5.13 25.46
C LEU A 64 12.01 4.25 24.40
N LEU A 65 12.14 4.60 23.11
CA LEU A 65 11.63 3.80 22.01
C LEU A 65 12.30 2.42 21.97
N ALA A 66 13.61 2.38 22.07
CA ALA A 66 14.40 1.14 22.11
C ALA A 66 14.02 0.28 23.33
N MET A 67 13.82 0.91 24.51
CA MET A 67 13.36 0.23 25.71
C MET A 67 11.99 -0.42 25.52
N ALA A 68 11.05 0.31 24.97
CA ALA A 68 9.69 -0.20 24.69
C ALA A 68 9.76 -1.41 23.75
N GLU A 69 10.57 -1.34 22.72
CA GLU A 69 10.74 -2.44 21.75
C GLU A 69 11.39 -3.68 22.39
N GLU A 70 12.48 -3.50 23.12
CA GLU A 70 13.20 -4.61 23.77
C GLU A 70 12.33 -5.32 24.82
N LEU A 71 11.60 -4.58 25.64
CA LEU A 71 10.72 -5.16 26.67
C LEU A 71 9.61 -6.02 26.07
N GLY A 72 9.19 -5.77 24.85
CA GLY A 72 8.14 -6.54 24.18
C GLY A 72 8.48 -8.00 23.91
N VAL A 73 9.77 -8.33 23.87
CA VAL A 73 10.26 -9.71 23.62
C VAL A 73 10.99 -10.29 24.82
N PHE A 74 10.77 -9.74 26.01
CA PHE A 74 11.58 -10.02 27.19
C PHE A 74 11.04 -11.14 28.11
N ILE A 75 9.89 -11.72 27.81
CA ILE A 75 9.31 -12.81 28.62
C ILE A 75 10.31 -13.93 28.90
N PRO A 76 11.07 -14.46 27.93
CA PRO A 76 12.02 -15.55 28.20
C PRO A 76 13.12 -15.16 29.20
N TYR A 77 13.46 -13.88 29.25
CA TYR A 77 14.57 -13.40 30.11
C TYR A 77 14.15 -13.13 31.56
N VAL A 78 12.86 -13.06 31.83
CA VAL A 78 12.33 -12.90 33.20
C VAL A 78 11.84 -14.21 33.83
N GLY A 79 11.96 -15.32 33.12
CA GLY A 79 11.60 -16.63 33.65
C GLY A 79 10.33 -17.24 33.05
N GLY A 80 9.82 -16.66 31.95
CA GLY A 80 8.66 -17.17 31.24
C GLY A 80 7.37 -16.44 31.60
N VAL A 81 6.24 -16.97 31.10
CA VAL A 81 4.91 -16.34 31.23
C VAL A 81 4.43 -16.17 32.68
N GLU A 82 4.90 -17.01 33.58
CA GLU A 82 4.55 -16.88 35.01
C GLU A 82 5.01 -15.56 35.64
N TYR A 83 6.04 -14.96 35.09
CA TYR A 83 6.66 -13.75 35.58
C TYR A 83 6.48 -12.56 34.63
N ALA A 84 5.71 -12.72 33.56
CA ALA A 84 5.53 -11.70 32.54
C ALA A 84 4.97 -10.38 33.09
N ASN A 85 4.24 -10.43 34.22
CA ASN A 85 3.65 -9.26 34.86
C ASN A 85 4.70 -8.22 35.30
N VAL A 86 5.95 -8.62 35.53
CA VAL A 86 7.01 -7.69 35.93
C VAL A 86 7.39 -6.70 34.81
N LEU A 87 7.08 -7.05 33.56
CA LEU A 87 7.33 -6.20 32.40
C LEU A 87 6.28 -5.09 32.23
N LEU A 88 5.13 -5.21 32.89
CA LEU A 88 4.03 -4.26 32.70
C LEU A 88 4.30 -2.87 33.27
N PRO A 89 4.83 -2.69 34.50
CA PRO A 89 5.04 -1.36 35.07
C PRO A 89 5.92 -0.43 34.22
N PRO A 90 7.09 -0.81 33.72
CA PRO A 90 7.88 0.06 32.87
C PRO A 90 7.18 0.42 31.56
N LEU A 91 6.46 -0.51 30.94
CA LEU A 91 5.70 -0.26 29.71
C LEU A 91 4.48 0.63 29.98
N GLU A 92 3.79 0.47 31.12
CA GLU A 92 2.70 1.35 31.51
C GLU A 92 3.15 2.81 31.58
N THR A 93 4.31 3.08 32.16
CA THR A 93 4.89 4.43 32.21
C THR A 93 5.19 4.96 30.82
N LEU A 94 5.75 4.14 29.94
CA LEU A 94 6.04 4.53 28.54
C LEU A 94 4.78 4.84 27.73
N CYS A 95 3.63 4.32 28.14
CA CYS A 95 2.32 4.66 27.56
C CYS A 95 1.86 6.09 27.88
N THR A 96 2.52 6.79 28.79
CA THR A 96 2.12 8.12 29.25
C THR A 96 3.01 9.26 28.74
N VAL A 97 4.10 8.94 28.07
CA VAL A 97 5.07 9.95 27.57
C VAL A 97 4.48 10.79 26.44
N GLU A 98 5.06 11.95 26.20
CA GLU A 98 4.57 12.88 25.17
C GLU A 98 4.78 12.36 23.74
N GLU A 99 5.91 11.70 23.49
CA GLU A 99 6.27 11.22 22.15
C GLU A 99 5.39 10.05 21.69
N THR A 100 4.69 10.27 20.60
CA THR A 100 3.72 9.30 20.05
C THR A 100 4.38 7.97 19.67
N CYS A 101 5.57 8.01 19.04
CA CYS A 101 6.28 6.79 18.62
C CYS A 101 6.60 5.88 19.81
N VAL A 102 6.98 6.46 20.94
CA VAL A 102 7.28 5.71 22.18
C VAL A 102 6.00 5.07 22.72
N ARG A 103 4.91 5.83 22.81
CA ARG A 103 3.63 5.30 23.28
C ARG A 103 3.12 4.16 22.40
N ASP A 104 3.16 4.32 21.09
CA ASP A 104 2.69 3.32 20.14
C ASP A 104 3.50 2.02 20.28
N LYS A 105 4.80 2.12 20.44
CA LYS A 105 5.66 0.96 20.67
C LYS A 105 5.40 0.30 22.01
N ALA A 106 5.14 1.07 23.06
CA ALA A 106 4.78 0.55 24.38
C ALA A 106 3.45 -0.20 24.35
N VAL A 107 2.45 0.32 23.63
CA VAL A 107 1.16 -0.38 23.43
C VAL A 107 1.36 -1.67 22.64
N GLU A 108 2.12 -1.63 21.56
CA GLU A 108 2.44 -2.82 20.76
C GLU A 108 3.11 -3.91 21.62
N SER A 109 4.09 -3.53 22.44
CA SER A 109 4.80 -4.44 23.34
C SER A 109 3.88 -5.00 24.43
N LEU A 110 3.01 -4.17 25.00
CA LEU A 110 1.99 -4.63 25.97
C LEU A 110 1.03 -5.63 25.33
N CYS A 111 0.60 -5.40 24.11
CA CYS A 111 -0.26 -6.33 23.38
C CYS A 111 0.45 -7.68 23.13
N ARG A 112 1.73 -7.62 22.76
CA ARG A 112 2.54 -8.82 22.53
C ARG A 112 2.71 -9.63 23.83
N ILE A 113 3.01 -8.97 24.93
CA ILE A 113 3.15 -9.61 26.26
C ILE A 113 1.79 -10.14 26.72
N GLY A 114 0.74 -9.35 26.65
CA GLY A 114 -0.60 -9.72 27.08
C GLY A 114 -1.15 -10.94 26.32
N ALA A 115 -0.83 -11.06 25.03
CA ALA A 115 -1.23 -12.21 24.22
C ALA A 115 -0.59 -13.54 24.68
N GLN A 116 0.51 -13.48 25.41
CA GLN A 116 1.22 -14.64 25.94
C GLN A 116 0.93 -14.90 27.43
N MET A 117 0.37 -13.92 28.14
CA MET A 117 0.10 -14.03 29.57
C MET A 117 -0.99 -15.05 29.89
N ARG A 118 -0.89 -15.64 31.06
CA ARG A 118 -1.95 -16.52 31.59
C ARG A 118 -3.20 -15.72 31.92
N GLU A 119 -4.35 -16.34 31.77
CA GLU A 119 -5.65 -15.71 32.02
C GLU A 119 -5.73 -15.07 33.41
N GLN A 120 -5.27 -15.77 34.44
CA GLN A 120 -5.25 -15.25 35.83
C GLN A 120 -4.38 -13.99 35.95
N ASP A 121 -3.28 -13.90 35.26
CA ASP A 121 -2.39 -12.74 35.29
C ASP A 121 -2.94 -11.57 34.49
N LEU A 122 -3.67 -11.83 33.42
CA LEU A 122 -4.40 -10.80 32.69
C LEU A 122 -5.46 -10.14 33.60
N VAL A 123 -6.19 -10.93 34.34
CA VAL A 123 -7.21 -10.42 35.28
C VAL A 123 -6.57 -9.64 36.44
N GLU A 124 -5.48 -10.15 36.99
CA GLU A 124 -4.83 -9.56 38.15
C GLU A 124 -4.01 -8.32 37.84
N TYR A 125 -3.31 -8.29 36.72
CA TYR A 125 -2.32 -7.26 36.39
C TYR A 125 -2.66 -6.41 35.17
N PHE A 126 -3.15 -7.03 34.10
CA PHE A 126 -3.35 -6.35 32.83
C PHE A 126 -4.64 -5.51 32.80
N ILE A 127 -5.74 -6.07 33.24
CA ILE A 127 -7.03 -5.33 33.31
C ILE A 127 -6.91 -4.08 34.19
N PRO A 128 -6.33 -4.17 35.40
CA PRO A 128 -6.12 -2.96 36.22
C PRO A 128 -5.23 -1.91 35.53
N LEU A 129 -4.21 -2.32 34.80
CA LEU A 129 -3.35 -1.43 34.04
C LEU A 129 -4.16 -0.68 32.97
N VAL A 130 -5.00 -1.37 32.21
CA VAL A 130 -5.86 -0.76 31.19
C VAL A 130 -6.81 0.26 31.84
N LYS A 131 -7.42 -0.09 32.95
CA LYS A 131 -8.29 0.83 33.69
C LYS A 131 -7.56 2.07 34.20
N ARG A 132 -6.33 1.91 34.73
CA ARG A 132 -5.52 3.05 35.18
C ARG A 132 -5.18 4.01 34.03
N LEU A 133 -4.75 3.47 32.88
CA LEU A 133 -4.46 4.29 31.70
C LEU A 133 -5.72 5.00 31.18
N ALA A 134 -6.84 4.29 31.12
CA ALA A 134 -8.11 4.85 30.64
C ALA A 134 -8.65 5.96 31.57
N ALA A 135 -8.33 5.90 32.86
CA ALA A 135 -8.68 6.91 33.84
C ALA A 135 -7.57 7.96 34.06
N GLY A 136 -6.50 7.91 33.29
CA GLY A 136 -5.35 8.80 33.39
C GLY A 136 -5.74 10.27 33.29
N GLU A 137 -5.14 11.11 34.11
CA GLU A 137 -5.38 12.56 34.11
C GLU A 137 -4.92 13.19 32.79
N TRP A 138 -3.81 12.74 32.26
CA TRP A 138 -3.26 13.20 30.98
C TRP A 138 -3.85 12.41 29.80
N PHE A 139 -4.17 13.12 28.74
CA PHE A 139 -4.75 12.52 27.53
C PHE A 139 -3.87 11.42 26.91
N THR A 140 -2.54 11.51 27.05
CA THR A 140 -1.59 10.54 26.51
C THR A 140 -1.85 9.13 27.03
N ALA A 141 -2.11 8.98 28.32
CA ALA A 141 -2.47 7.71 28.94
C ALA A 141 -3.78 7.16 28.38
N ARG A 142 -4.79 8.01 28.25
CA ARG A 142 -6.10 7.62 27.71
C ARG A 142 -6.01 7.21 26.24
N VAL A 143 -5.20 7.92 25.44
CA VAL A 143 -4.92 7.55 24.03
C VAL A 143 -4.34 6.13 23.97
N SER A 144 -3.33 5.84 24.75
CA SER A 144 -2.67 4.54 24.77
C SER A 144 -3.59 3.41 25.22
N SER A 145 -4.49 3.66 26.17
CA SER A 145 -5.41 2.65 26.68
C SER A 145 -6.29 2.03 25.61
N CYS A 146 -6.68 2.80 24.59
CA CYS A 146 -7.60 2.35 23.55
C CYS A 146 -7.10 1.12 22.79
N GLY A 147 -5.80 0.96 22.63
CA GLY A 147 -5.17 -0.16 21.95
C GLY A 147 -5.03 -1.43 22.80
N LEU A 148 -5.44 -1.43 24.05
CA LEU A 148 -5.24 -2.52 24.99
C LEU A 148 -6.51 -3.31 25.33
N PHE A 149 -7.69 -2.78 25.03
CA PHE A 149 -8.97 -3.40 25.40
C PHE A 149 -9.17 -4.77 24.75
N HIS A 150 -8.77 -4.97 23.52
CA HIS A 150 -8.92 -6.24 22.82
C HIS A 150 -8.08 -7.37 23.43
N ILE A 151 -7.02 -7.05 24.16
CA ILE A 151 -6.21 -8.02 24.89
C ILE A 151 -6.84 -8.32 26.27
N ALA A 152 -7.32 -7.29 26.96
CA ALA A 152 -7.87 -7.40 28.31
C ALA A 152 -9.25 -8.06 28.35
N TYR A 153 -10.10 -7.76 27.38
CA TYR A 153 -11.52 -8.11 27.39
C TYR A 153 -11.81 -9.61 27.42
N PRO A 154 -11.19 -10.47 26.59
CA PRO A 154 -11.55 -11.90 26.53
C PRO A 154 -11.41 -12.64 27.86
N SER A 155 -10.48 -12.23 28.70
CA SER A 155 -10.21 -12.89 29.99
C SER A 155 -10.99 -12.30 31.15
N ALA A 156 -11.75 -11.23 30.93
CA ALA A 156 -12.52 -10.55 31.98
C ALA A 156 -13.74 -11.36 32.38
N SER A 157 -14.15 -11.21 33.67
CA SER A 157 -15.46 -11.68 34.15
C SER A 157 -16.58 -10.86 33.50
N GLU A 158 -17.82 -11.36 33.57
CA GLU A 158 -18.97 -10.64 33.01
C GLU A 158 -19.10 -9.21 33.58
N THR A 159 -18.84 -9.05 34.87
CA THR A 159 -18.84 -7.74 35.55
C THR A 159 -17.74 -6.84 34.98
N PHE A 160 -16.52 -7.35 34.83
CA PHE A 160 -15.41 -6.58 34.26
C PHE A 160 -15.61 -6.31 32.76
N LYS A 161 -16.19 -7.23 32.02
CA LYS A 161 -16.54 -7.01 30.60
C LYS A 161 -17.51 -5.85 30.44
N THR A 162 -18.55 -5.80 31.27
CA THR A 162 -19.51 -4.67 31.29
C THR A 162 -18.80 -3.35 31.61
N GLU A 163 -17.92 -3.36 32.58
CA GLU A 163 -17.14 -2.18 32.98
C GLU A 163 -16.21 -1.73 31.84
N LEU A 164 -15.50 -2.65 31.19
CA LEU A 164 -14.61 -2.34 30.07
C LEU A 164 -15.37 -1.77 28.88
N ARG A 165 -16.53 -2.31 28.53
CA ARG A 165 -17.38 -1.73 27.47
C ARG A 165 -17.81 -0.32 27.79
N THR A 166 -18.20 -0.06 29.05
CA THR A 166 -18.58 1.28 29.51
C THR A 166 -17.42 2.26 29.44
N ILE A 167 -16.24 1.86 29.89
CA ILE A 167 -15.04 2.69 29.86
C ILE A 167 -14.67 3.02 28.38
N TYR A 168 -14.72 2.04 27.50
CA TYR A 168 -14.42 2.27 26.09
C TYR A 168 -15.41 3.24 25.45
N SER A 169 -16.68 3.12 25.76
CA SER A 169 -17.70 4.07 25.31
C SER A 169 -17.41 5.49 25.79
N GLN A 170 -16.95 5.65 27.02
CA GLN A 170 -16.53 6.95 27.56
C GLN A 170 -15.31 7.53 26.83
N LEU A 171 -14.34 6.69 26.46
CA LEU A 171 -13.18 7.11 25.66
C LEU A 171 -13.59 7.61 24.26
N CYS A 172 -14.61 7.02 23.68
CA CYS A 172 -15.16 7.49 22.40
C CYS A 172 -15.87 8.84 22.51
N GLN A 173 -16.19 9.29 23.72
CA GLN A 173 -16.81 10.58 24.03
C GLN A 173 -15.88 11.51 24.83
N ASP A 174 -14.59 11.19 24.88
CA ASP A 174 -13.59 11.98 25.61
C ASP A 174 -13.53 13.43 25.11
N ASP A 175 -13.25 14.37 25.99
CA ASP A 175 -13.12 15.78 25.64
C ASP A 175 -11.99 16.05 24.63
N MET A 176 -10.95 15.21 24.65
CA MET A 176 -9.81 15.35 23.76
C MET A 176 -10.03 14.61 22.44
N PRO A 177 -10.00 15.30 21.30
CA PRO A 177 -10.14 14.66 19.98
C PRO A 177 -9.13 13.55 19.72
N MET A 178 -7.91 13.67 20.25
CA MET A 178 -6.87 12.65 20.13
C MET A 178 -7.26 11.33 20.75
N VAL A 179 -7.96 11.35 21.88
CA VAL A 179 -8.49 10.15 22.55
C VAL A 179 -9.61 9.55 21.71
N ARG A 180 -10.55 10.37 21.23
CA ARG A 180 -11.64 9.89 20.36
C ARG A 180 -11.12 9.26 19.07
N ARG A 181 -10.09 9.85 18.44
CA ARG A 181 -9.44 9.25 17.25
C ARG A 181 -8.82 7.88 17.57
N SER A 182 -8.10 7.78 18.68
CA SER A 182 -7.51 6.50 19.09
C SER A 182 -8.58 5.44 19.36
N ALA A 183 -9.67 5.83 20.04
CA ALA A 183 -10.81 4.95 20.28
C ALA A 183 -11.48 4.49 18.97
N ALA A 184 -11.66 5.39 18.02
CA ALA A 184 -12.20 5.06 16.70
C ALA A 184 -11.28 4.08 15.95
N THR A 185 -9.98 4.35 15.95
CA THR A 185 -8.98 3.49 15.28
C THR A 185 -8.98 2.07 15.83
N ASN A 186 -9.13 1.89 17.11
CA ASN A 186 -9.05 0.60 17.79
C ASN A 186 -10.41 -0.10 17.97
N LEU A 187 -11.51 0.54 17.60
CA LEU A 187 -12.85 0.00 17.80
C LEU A 187 -13.05 -1.34 17.09
N GLY A 188 -12.55 -1.50 15.89
CA GLY A 188 -12.65 -2.74 15.12
C GLY A 188 -11.99 -3.93 15.82
N LYS A 189 -10.81 -3.72 16.37
CA LYS A 189 -10.08 -4.75 17.15
C LYS A 189 -10.83 -5.13 18.42
N PHE A 190 -11.34 -4.13 19.15
CA PHE A 190 -12.12 -4.36 20.34
C PHE A 190 -13.43 -5.09 20.03
N ALA A 191 -14.17 -4.61 19.05
CA ALA A 191 -15.43 -5.21 18.61
C ALA A 191 -15.30 -6.69 18.22
N ALA A 192 -14.18 -7.08 17.62
CA ALA A 192 -13.91 -8.47 17.25
C ALA A 192 -13.85 -9.43 18.45
N THR A 193 -13.61 -8.92 19.65
CA THR A 193 -13.56 -9.71 20.90
C THR A 193 -14.86 -9.69 21.67
N VAL A 194 -15.78 -8.81 21.33
CA VAL A 194 -17.05 -8.63 22.06
C VAL A 194 -18.09 -9.63 21.57
N GLU A 195 -18.90 -10.15 22.48
CA GLU A 195 -19.97 -11.10 22.20
C GLU A 195 -21.02 -10.49 21.26
N PRO A 196 -21.64 -11.29 20.35
CA PRO A 196 -22.58 -10.76 19.36
C PRO A 196 -23.75 -9.94 19.95
N ALA A 197 -24.28 -10.33 21.12
CA ALA A 197 -25.36 -9.59 21.76
C ALA A 197 -24.94 -8.18 22.18
N HIS A 198 -23.75 -8.04 22.76
CA HIS A 198 -23.21 -6.76 23.19
C HIS A 198 -22.63 -5.95 22.02
N LEU A 199 -22.21 -6.61 20.95
CA LEU A 199 -21.80 -5.98 19.72
C LEU A 199 -22.95 -5.14 19.13
N LYS A 200 -24.15 -5.74 19.04
CA LYS A 200 -25.35 -5.08 18.50
C LYS A 200 -25.84 -3.91 19.34
N THR A 201 -25.70 -3.99 20.64
CA THR A 201 -26.18 -2.95 21.55
C THR A 201 -25.09 -1.93 21.88
N ASP A 202 -24.07 -2.36 22.61
CA ASP A 202 -23.08 -1.45 23.20
C ASP A 202 -22.09 -0.90 22.16
N ILE A 203 -21.54 -1.77 21.32
CA ILE A 203 -20.54 -1.37 20.33
C ILE A 203 -21.17 -0.54 19.21
N MET A 204 -22.35 -0.92 18.75
CA MET A 204 -23.05 -0.17 17.69
C MET A 204 -23.49 1.21 18.19
N SER A 205 -23.93 1.33 19.43
CA SER A 205 -24.24 2.63 20.05
C SER A 205 -23.01 3.53 20.12
N THR A 206 -21.88 2.97 20.56
CA THR A 206 -20.60 3.67 20.60
C THR A 206 -20.14 4.12 19.19
N PHE A 207 -20.29 3.25 18.21
CA PHE A 207 -19.98 3.57 16.81
C PHE A 207 -20.85 4.71 16.29
N GLU A 208 -22.14 4.69 16.57
CA GLU A 208 -23.07 5.77 16.18
C GLU A 208 -22.65 7.13 16.75
N ASP A 209 -22.20 7.16 18.01
CA ASP A 209 -21.68 8.39 18.61
C ASP A 209 -20.46 8.93 17.85
N LEU A 210 -19.54 8.07 17.44
CA LEU A 210 -18.37 8.46 16.64
C LEU A 210 -18.75 9.01 15.26
N THR A 211 -19.83 8.50 14.65
CA THR A 211 -20.32 8.99 13.36
C THR A 211 -20.85 10.42 13.41
N GLN A 212 -21.23 10.89 14.59
CA GLN A 212 -21.77 12.23 14.80
C GLN A 212 -20.73 13.21 15.36
N ASP A 213 -19.46 12.82 15.44
CA ASP A 213 -18.40 13.66 15.99
C ASP A 213 -18.23 14.96 15.21
N ASP A 214 -17.97 16.05 15.90
CA ASP A 214 -17.75 17.37 15.30
C ASP A 214 -16.45 17.42 14.45
N GLN A 215 -15.46 16.61 14.82
CA GLN A 215 -14.19 16.54 14.12
C GLN A 215 -14.27 15.57 12.92
N ASP A 216 -13.94 16.07 11.75
CA ASP A 216 -13.87 15.22 10.55
C ASP A 216 -12.83 14.10 10.67
N SER A 217 -11.74 14.36 11.39
CA SER A 217 -10.70 13.36 11.67
C SER A 217 -11.20 12.15 12.47
N VAL A 218 -12.21 12.32 13.30
CA VAL A 218 -12.88 11.21 14.01
C VAL A 218 -13.87 10.52 13.07
N ARG A 219 -14.70 11.27 12.35
CA ARG A 219 -15.68 10.71 11.41
C ARG A 219 -15.02 9.84 10.34
N LEU A 220 -13.88 10.27 9.77
CA LEU A 220 -13.18 9.47 8.76
C LEU A 220 -12.67 8.13 9.31
N LEU A 221 -12.29 8.08 10.58
CA LEU A 221 -11.90 6.84 11.23
C LEU A 221 -13.11 5.93 11.50
N ALA A 222 -14.28 6.52 11.77
CA ALA A 222 -15.53 5.76 11.85
C ALA A 222 -15.88 5.09 10.52
N VAL A 223 -15.58 5.74 9.39
CA VAL A 223 -15.72 5.12 8.05
C VAL A 223 -14.83 3.88 7.91
N GLU A 224 -13.57 3.99 8.31
CA GLU A 224 -12.63 2.85 8.28
C GLU A 224 -13.14 1.65 9.07
N VAL A 225 -13.77 1.89 10.19
CA VAL A 225 -14.31 0.85 11.07
C VAL A 225 -15.53 0.14 10.46
N CYS A 226 -16.25 0.79 9.57
CA CYS A 226 -17.46 0.21 8.94
C CYS A 226 -17.20 -1.17 8.32
N ALA A 227 -16.11 -1.34 7.59
CA ALA A 227 -15.78 -2.61 6.96
C ALA A 227 -15.47 -3.70 8.01
N ALA A 228 -14.74 -3.34 9.06
CA ALA A 228 -14.43 -4.27 10.16
C ALA A 228 -15.70 -4.71 10.90
N LEU A 229 -16.59 -3.76 11.22
CA LEU A 229 -17.87 -4.06 11.86
C LEU A 229 -18.79 -4.88 10.95
N GLY A 230 -18.77 -4.60 9.65
CA GLY A 230 -19.55 -5.33 8.67
C GLY A 230 -19.23 -6.82 8.61
N LYS A 231 -17.98 -7.20 8.84
CA LYS A 231 -17.55 -8.60 8.92
C LYS A 231 -17.99 -9.31 10.18
N LEU A 232 -18.29 -8.57 11.24
CA LEU A 232 -18.71 -9.11 12.55
C LEU A 232 -20.22 -9.22 12.69
N LEU A 233 -20.98 -8.45 11.92
CA LEU A 233 -22.43 -8.41 11.97
C LEU A 233 -23.07 -9.35 10.95
N GLU A 234 -24.28 -9.80 11.23
CA GLU A 234 -25.12 -10.48 10.24
C GLU A 234 -25.50 -9.49 9.11
N PRO A 235 -25.71 -9.97 7.85
CA PRO A 235 -26.01 -9.08 6.73
C PRO A 235 -27.19 -8.13 6.97
N GLN A 236 -28.24 -8.59 7.61
CA GLN A 236 -29.40 -7.76 7.95
C GLN A 236 -29.09 -6.65 8.95
N ASP A 237 -28.18 -6.89 9.89
CA ASP A 237 -27.72 -5.87 10.84
C ASP A 237 -26.78 -4.85 10.16
N CYS A 238 -25.96 -5.29 9.21
CA CYS A 238 -25.17 -4.40 8.36
C CYS A 238 -26.08 -3.45 7.56
N VAL A 239 -27.14 -3.95 6.96
CA VAL A 239 -28.12 -3.15 6.21
C VAL A 239 -28.82 -2.16 7.13
N ALA A 240 -29.16 -2.57 8.35
CA ALA A 240 -29.88 -1.72 9.28
C ALA A 240 -29.02 -0.62 9.92
N HIS A 241 -27.74 -0.90 10.21
CA HIS A 241 -26.91 -0.04 11.05
C HIS A 241 -25.68 0.55 10.35
N ILE A 242 -25.06 -0.16 9.43
CA ILE A 242 -23.84 0.29 8.75
C ILE A 242 -24.15 0.99 7.42
N LEU A 243 -25.02 0.42 6.62
CA LEU A 243 -25.38 0.94 5.30
C LEU A 243 -25.86 2.40 5.33
N PRO A 244 -26.81 2.79 6.21
CA PRO A 244 -27.26 4.18 6.28
C PRO A 244 -26.13 5.16 6.65
N VAL A 245 -25.24 4.75 7.52
CA VAL A 245 -24.09 5.54 7.96
C VAL A 245 -23.14 5.81 6.78
N ILE A 246 -22.77 4.77 6.05
CA ILE A 246 -21.84 4.92 4.92
C ILE A 246 -22.43 5.75 3.78
N VAL A 247 -23.73 5.59 3.51
CA VAL A 247 -24.45 6.41 2.53
C VAL A 247 -24.45 7.89 2.96
N ASN A 248 -24.68 8.17 4.22
CA ASN A 248 -24.60 9.52 4.76
C ASN A 248 -23.19 10.11 4.65
N PHE A 249 -22.16 9.33 4.98
CA PHE A 249 -20.78 9.78 4.86
C PHE A 249 -20.35 10.05 3.42
N SER A 250 -20.97 9.42 2.45
CA SER A 250 -20.72 9.72 1.02
C SER A 250 -21.14 11.14 0.65
N LYS A 251 -21.93 11.79 1.50
CA LYS A 251 -22.40 13.17 1.38
C LYS A 251 -21.86 14.10 2.47
N ASP A 252 -20.86 13.64 3.24
CA ASP A 252 -20.29 14.43 4.33
C ASP A 252 -19.76 15.77 3.82
N LYS A 253 -19.85 16.81 4.65
CA LYS A 253 -19.34 18.13 4.33
C LYS A 253 -17.82 18.18 4.14
N SER A 254 -17.08 17.26 4.79
CA SER A 254 -15.64 17.14 4.65
C SER A 254 -15.28 16.22 3.50
N TRP A 255 -14.45 16.71 2.57
CA TRP A 255 -13.96 15.89 1.47
C TRP A 255 -13.09 14.71 1.97
N ARG A 256 -12.42 14.86 3.10
CA ARG A 256 -11.61 13.78 3.70
C ARG A 256 -12.46 12.59 4.11
N VAL A 257 -13.63 12.84 4.66
CA VAL A 257 -14.60 11.78 5.00
C VAL A 257 -15.12 11.11 3.72
N ARG A 258 -15.50 11.88 2.71
CA ARG A 258 -15.92 11.34 1.40
C ARG A 258 -14.81 10.54 0.73
N TYR A 259 -13.56 11.00 0.81
CA TYR A 259 -12.39 10.28 0.33
C TYR A 259 -12.25 8.90 0.99
N MET A 260 -12.40 8.84 2.30
CA MET A 260 -12.36 7.58 3.05
C MET A 260 -13.49 6.64 2.62
N VAL A 261 -14.68 7.17 2.37
CA VAL A 261 -15.81 6.38 1.85
C VAL A 261 -15.45 5.78 0.49
N ALA A 262 -14.87 6.56 -0.41
CA ALA A 262 -14.45 6.07 -1.73
C ALA A 262 -13.46 4.90 -1.62
N ASN A 263 -12.59 4.91 -0.63
CA ASN A 263 -11.63 3.83 -0.39
C ASN A 263 -12.26 2.59 0.26
N GLN A 264 -13.29 2.73 1.08
CA GLN A 264 -13.85 1.65 1.90
C GLN A 264 -15.16 1.07 1.37
N LEU A 265 -15.83 1.76 0.45
CA LEU A 265 -17.18 1.39 0.02
C LEU A 265 -17.26 -0.01 -0.59
N TYR A 266 -16.30 -0.39 -1.39
CA TYR A 266 -16.25 -1.70 -2.02
C TYR A 266 -16.24 -2.84 -1.00
N GLU A 267 -15.50 -2.68 0.09
CA GLU A 267 -15.36 -3.69 1.15
C GLU A 267 -16.69 -4.02 1.83
N LEU A 268 -17.65 -3.11 1.78
CA LEU A 268 -18.98 -3.30 2.36
C LEU A 268 -19.96 -4.05 1.46
N CYS A 269 -19.66 -4.16 0.18
CA CYS A 269 -20.56 -4.81 -0.80
C CYS A 269 -20.85 -6.27 -0.44
N GLU A 270 -19.83 -6.99 0.01
CA GLU A 270 -19.98 -8.38 0.46
C GLU A 270 -20.78 -8.46 1.75
N ALA A 271 -20.55 -7.54 2.70
CA ALA A 271 -21.21 -7.53 4.00
C ALA A 271 -22.72 -7.26 3.92
N VAL A 272 -23.16 -6.39 3.01
CA VAL A 272 -24.58 -6.03 2.86
C VAL A 272 -25.34 -6.91 1.86
N GLY A 273 -24.63 -7.62 0.98
CA GLY A 273 -25.23 -8.45 -0.05
C GLY A 273 -25.52 -7.72 -1.36
N PRO A 274 -25.94 -8.47 -2.41
CA PRO A 274 -26.05 -7.93 -3.77
C PRO A 274 -27.13 -6.86 -3.94
N GLU A 275 -28.28 -7.00 -3.32
CA GLU A 275 -29.41 -6.09 -3.53
C GLU A 275 -29.19 -4.73 -2.87
N PRO A 276 -28.80 -4.62 -1.58
CA PRO A 276 -28.43 -3.33 -1.00
C PRO A 276 -27.23 -2.68 -1.69
N THR A 277 -26.30 -3.46 -2.21
CA THR A 277 -25.18 -2.95 -3.02
C THR A 277 -25.71 -2.21 -4.25
N ARG A 278 -26.61 -2.81 -5.01
CA ARG A 278 -27.20 -2.21 -6.20
C ARG A 278 -28.08 -1.00 -5.91
N SER A 279 -28.91 -1.09 -4.88
CA SER A 279 -29.89 -0.05 -4.56
C SER A 279 -29.29 1.17 -3.84
N ASP A 280 -28.26 0.99 -3.00
CA ASP A 280 -27.74 2.03 -2.11
C ASP A 280 -26.26 2.33 -2.29
N LEU A 281 -25.41 1.31 -2.39
CA LEU A 281 -23.96 1.52 -2.49
C LEU A 281 -23.51 2.00 -3.86
N VAL A 282 -24.07 1.47 -4.93
CA VAL A 282 -23.73 1.89 -6.29
C VAL A 282 -24.13 3.34 -6.55
N PRO A 283 -25.34 3.82 -6.19
CA PRO A 283 -25.67 5.23 -6.28
C PRO A 283 -24.73 6.13 -5.46
N ALA A 284 -24.34 5.71 -4.26
CA ALA A 284 -23.36 6.43 -3.44
C ALA A 284 -21.99 6.50 -4.15
N TYR A 285 -21.55 5.40 -4.73
CA TYR A 285 -20.31 5.32 -5.50
C TYR A 285 -20.33 6.25 -6.72
N VAL A 286 -21.43 6.25 -7.47
CA VAL A 286 -21.61 7.15 -8.62
C VAL A 286 -21.49 8.62 -8.20
N ARG A 287 -22.07 8.99 -7.06
CA ARG A 287 -21.90 10.36 -6.53
C ARG A 287 -20.44 10.70 -6.23
N LEU A 288 -19.66 9.74 -5.70
CA LEU A 288 -18.23 9.93 -5.43
C LEU A 288 -17.41 10.05 -6.70
N LEU A 289 -17.76 9.35 -7.76
CA LEU A 289 -17.14 9.49 -9.08
C LEU A 289 -17.34 10.91 -9.66
N CYS A 290 -18.40 11.58 -9.27
CA CYS A 290 -18.77 12.93 -9.71
C CYS A 290 -18.49 13.99 -8.65
N ASP A 291 -17.68 13.68 -7.62
CA ASP A 291 -17.38 14.61 -6.52
C ASP A 291 -16.67 15.88 -7.00
N ASN A 292 -16.87 16.97 -6.30
CA ASN A 292 -16.23 18.25 -6.60
C ASN A 292 -14.72 18.23 -6.34
N GLU A 293 -14.26 17.39 -5.40
CA GLU A 293 -12.86 17.27 -5.04
C GLU A 293 -12.14 16.21 -5.88
N ALA A 294 -11.03 16.60 -6.50
CA ALA A 294 -10.24 15.71 -7.34
C ALA A 294 -9.74 14.48 -6.57
N GLU A 295 -9.33 14.65 -5.32
CA GLU A 295 -8.84 13.55 -4.47
C GLU A 295 -9.91 12.46 -4.28
N VAL A 296 -11.16 12.85 -4.11
CA VAL A 296 -12.28 11.91 -3.99
C VAL A 296 -12.51 11.19 -5.32
N ARG A 297 -12.48 11.91 -6.44
CA ARG A 297 -12.62 11.31 -7.79
C ARG A 297 -11.48 10.34 -8.08
N ILE A 298 -10.24 10.65 -7.69
CA ILE A 298 -9.09 9.75 -7.84
C ILE A 298 -9.32 8.42 -7.10
N ALA A 299 -9.72 8.49 -5.85
CA ALA A 299 -9.99 7.31 -5.04
C ALA A 299 -11.13 6.47 -5.61
N ALA A 300 -12.22 7.13 -6.03
CA ALA A 300 -13.37 6.45 -6.64
C ALA A 300 -13.02 5.83 -8.01
N ALA A 301 -12.29 6.55 -8.85
CA ALA A 301 -11.86 6.05 -10.17
C ALA A 301 -11.02 4.78 -10.06
N GLY A 302 -10.18 4.66 -9.06
CA GLY A 302 -9.37 3.47 -8.82
C GLY A 302 -10.16 2.20 -8.49
N LYS A 303 -11.43 2.31 -8.16
CA LYS A 303 -12.31 1.18 -7.80
C LYS A 303 -13.30 0.78 -8.91
N VAL A 304 -13.26 1.45 -10.06
CA VAL A 304 -14.25 1.26 -11.14
C VAL A 304 -14.36 -0.20 -11.59
N THR A 305 -13.24 -0.84 -11.86
CA THR A 305 -13.23 -2.25 -12.30
C THR A 305 -13.82 -3.18 -11.24
N LYS A 306 -13.50 -2.98 -9.98
CA LYS A 306 -14.02 -3.79 -8.87
C LYS A 306 -15.54 -3.68 -8.77
N PHE A 307 -16.09 -2.47 -8.85
CA PHE A 307 -17.54 -2.27 -8.84
C PHE A 307 -18.22 -2.87 -10.06
N CYS A 308 -17.62 -2.79 -11.23
CA CYS A 308 -18.15 -3.41 -12.43
C CYS A 308 -18.22 -4.92 -12.33
N ARG A 309 -17.26 -5.57 -11.68
CA ARG A 309 -17.24 -7.02 -11.49
C ARG A 309 -18.38 -7.56 -10.63
N ILE A 310 -18.83 -6.78 -9.65
CA ILE A 310 -19.95 -7.19 -8.77
C ILE A 310 -21.32 -6.85 -9.33
N LEU A 311 -21.37 -6.05 -10.40
CA LEU A 311 -22.60 -5.73 -11.13
C LEU A 311 -22.73 -6.63 -12.36
N ASN A 312 -23.95 -6.77 -12.88
CA ASN A 312 -24.12 -7.33 -14.21
C ASN A 312 -23.68 -6.31 -15.27
N PRO A 313 -23.34 -6.76 -16.49
CA PRO A 313 -22.87 -5.85 -17.54
C PRO A 313 -23.82 -4.70 -17.87
N GLU A 314 -25.11 -4.95 -17.83
CA GLU A 314 -26.14 -3.94 -18.14
C GLU A 314 -26.13 -2.79 -17.13
N LEU A 315 -26.07 -3.09 -15.84
CA LEU A 315 -26.00 -2.07 -14.79
C LEU A 315 -24.68 -1.30 -14.82
N ALA A 316 -23.57 -1.98 -15.11
CA ALA A 316 -22.28 -1.33 -15.28
C ALA A 316 -22.30 -0.31 -16.43
N ILE A 317 -22.90 -0.67 -17.55
CA ILE A 317 -23.07 0.21 -18.72
C ILE A 317 -23.98 1.39 -18.41
N GLN A 318 -25.08 1.16 -17.71
CA GLN A 318 -26.06 2.20 -17.42
C GLN A 318 -25.60 3.18 -16.35
N GLN A 319 -24.93 2.72 -15.30
CA GLN A 319 -24.66 3.52 -14.10
C GLN A 319 -23.20 3.97 -13.97
N ILE A 320 -22.25 3.11 -14.32
CA ILE A 320 -20.82 3.38 -14.13
C ILE A 320 -20.18 4.00 -15.38
N LEU A 321 -20.47 3.46 -16.55
CA LEU A 321 -19.84 3.85 -17.80
C LEU A 321 -20.01 5.34 -18.16
N PRO A 322 -21.18 5.99 -17.96
CA PRO A 322 -21.31 7.42 -18.19
C PRO A 322 -20.35 8.26 -17.35
N CYS A 323 -20.13 7.88 -16.08
CA CYS A 323 -19.17 8.55 -15.21
C CYS A 323 -17.73 8.33 -15.67
N VAL A 324 -17.41 7.13 -16.15
CA VAL A 324 -16.09 6.81 -16.72
C VAL A 324 -15.79 7.68 -17.93
N LYS A 325 -16.75 7.90 -18.81
CA LYS A 325 -16.60 8.80 -19.96
C LYS A 325 -16.26 10.23 -19.52
N GLU A 326 -16.93 10.76 -18.50
CA GLU A 326 -16.65 12.07 -17.97
C GLU A 326 -15.26 12.15 -17.31
N LEU A 327 -14.89 11.13 -16.54
CA LEU A 327 -13.57 11.07 -15.88
C LEU A 327 -12.42 10.96 -16.87
N SER A 328 -12.63 10.40 -18.04
CA SER A 328 -11.60 10.30 -19.10
C SER A 328 -11.18 11.67 -19.64
N THR A 329 -12.02 12.68 -19.46
CA THR A 329 -11.76 14.08 -19.85
C THR A 329 -11.68 15.03 -18.65
N ASP A 330 -11.48 14.48 -17.45
CA ASP A 330 -11.35 15.27 -16.21
C ASP A 330 -10.21 16.29 -16.33
N SER A 331 -10.38 17.45 -15.72
CA SER A 331 -9.36 18.51 -15.72
C SER A 331 -8.08 18.10 -14.98
N SER A 332 -8.16 17.17 -14.03
CA SER A 332 -7.00 16.64 -13.29
C SER A 332 -6.37 15.47 -14.03
N GLN A 333 -5.08 15.59 -14.35
CA GLN A 333 -4.30 14.46 -14.88
C GLN A 333 -4.27 13.26 -13.94
N HIS A 334 -4.32 13.50 -12.63
CA HIS A 334 -4.28 12.44 -11.62
C HIS A 334 -5.57 11.61 -11.62
N VAL A 335 -6.70 12.23 -11.88
CA VAL A 335 -7.98 11.52 -12.07
C VAL A 335 -7.91 10.67 -13.34
N ARG A 336 -7.45 11.22 -14.45
CA ARG A 336 -7.30 10.48 -15.72
C ARG A 336 -6.30 9.33 -15.57
N SER A 337 -5.20 9.54 -14.86
CA SER A 337 -4.20 8.50 -14.58
C SER A 337 -4.77 7.36 -13.73
N ALA A 338 -5.50 7.70 -12.67
CA ALA A 338 -6.15 6.71 -11.81
C ALA A 338 -7.17 5.86 -12.60
N LEU A 339 -7.97 6.49 -13.45
CA LEU A 339 -8.90 5.80 -14.32
C LEU A 339 -8.15 4.89 -15.32
N ALA A 340 -7.13 5.41 -15.97
CA ALA A 340 -6.34 4.68 -16.95
C ALA A 340 -5.69 3.42 -16.36
N SER A 341 -5.33 3.45 -15.08
CA SER A 341 -4.70 2.31 -14.41
C SER A 341 -5.63 1.10 -14.22
N VAL A 342 -6.94 1.29 -14.24
CA VAL A 342 -7.93 0.26 -13.93
C VAL A 342 -8.96 0.01 -15.02
N ILE A 343 -9.17 0.95 -15.93
CA ILE A 343 -10.26 0.90 -16.94
C ILE A 343 -10.18 -0.33 -17.85
N MET A 344 -8.98 -0.81 -18.14
CA MET A 344 -8.77 -1.97 -19.00
C MET A 344 -9.41 -3.24 -18.43
N GLY A 345 -9.48 -3.36 -17.11
CA GLY A 345 -10.13 -4.46 -16.41
C GLY A 345 -11.66 -4.49 -16.57
N MET A 346 -12.27 -3.43 -17.10
CA MET A 346 -13.69 -3.42 -17.42
C MET A 346 -14.03 -4.24 -18.67
N ALA A 347 -13.08 -4.43 -19.56
CA ALA A 347 -13.31 -5.14 -20.82
C ALA A 347 -13.84 -6.57 -20.61
N PRO A 348 -13.24 -7.43 -19.76
CA PRO A 348 -13.78 -8.76 -19.50
C PRO A 348 -15.20 -8.76 -18.91
N VAL A 349 -15.55 -7.73 -18.16
CA VAL A 349 -16.87 -7.60 -17.51
C VAL A 349 -17.95 -7.20 -18.52
N LEU A 350 -17.65 -6.21 -19.36
CA LEU A 350 -18.62 -5.65 -20.31
C LEU A 350 -18.82 -6.53 -21.56
N GLY A 351 -17.81 -7.33 -21.92
CA GLY A 351 -17.85 -8.19 -23.10
C GLY A 351 -17.39 -7.47 -24.38
N LYS A 352 -17.31 -8.24 -25.46
CA LYS A 352 -16.69 -7.80 -26.72
C LYS A 352 -17.39 -6.58 -27.35
N GLU A 353 -18.69 -6.63 -27.50
CA GLU A 353 -19.46 -5.56 -28.18
C GLU A 353 -19.37 -4.24 -27.42
N ALA A 354 -19.65 -4.25 -26.12
CA ALA A 354 -19.59 -3.06 -25.29
C ALA A 354 -18.15 -2.51 -25.18
N THR A 355 -17.15 -3.38 -25.16
CA THR A 355 -15.75 -2.97 -25.18
C THR A 355 -15.41 -2.23 -26.47
N ILE A 356 -15.79 -2.74 -27.62
CA ILE A 356 -15.54 -2.11 -28.93
C ILE A 356 -16.28 -0.78 -29.05
N GLU A 357 -17.56 -0.75 -28.70
CA GLU A 357 -18.41 0.43 -28.88
C GLU A 357 -18.14 1.53 -27.83
N GLN A 358 -17.88 1.17 -26.58
CA GLN A 358 -17.91 2.08 -25.45
C GLN A 358 -16.53 2.33 -24.84
N LEU A 359 -15.73 1.29 -24.62
CA LEU A 359 -14.44 1.41 -23.95
C LEU A 359 -13.28 1.77 -24.89
N LEU A 360 -13.26 1.20 -26.06
CA LEU A 360 -12.14 1.41 -27.01
C LEU A 360 -11.95 2.89 -27.38
N PRO A 361 -13.00 3.69 -27.63
CA PRO A 361 -12.83 5.14 -27.85
C PRO A 361 -12.20 5.85 -26.65
N ILE A 362 -12.53 5.43 -25.42
CA ILE A 362 -11.96 5.98 -24.18
C ILE A 362 -10.47 5.64 -24.08
N PHE A 363 -10.11 4.38 -24.36
CA PHE A 363 -8.70 3.94 -24.36
C PHE A 363 -7.85 4.74 -25.34
N LEU A 364 -8.35 4.91 -26.56
CA LEU A 364 -7.66 5.66 -27.60
C LEU A 364 -7.50 7.14 -27.22
N SER A 365 -8.51 7.73 -26.59
CA SER A 365 -8.44 9.09 -26.07
C SER A 365 -7.38 9.24 -24.98
N LEU A 366 -7.36 8.31 -24.01
CA LEU A 366 -6.37 8.31 -22.93
C LEU A 366 -4.96 7.99 -23.41
N LEU A 367 -4.83 7.18 -24.45
CA LEU A 367 -3.54 6.88 -25.07
C LEU A 367 -2.92 8.13 -25.72
N LYS A 368 -3.73 9.08 -26.14
CA LYS A 368 -3.31 10.36 -26.73
C LYS A 368 -3.25 11.50 -25.69
N ASP A 369 -3.37 11.20 -24.41
CA ASP A 369 -3.32 12.21 -23.34
C ASP A 369 -1.99 12.97 -23.38
N GLU A 370 -2.01 14.25 -23.04
CA GLU A 370 -0.80 15.08 -23.01
C GLU A 370 0.18 14.68 -21.90
N PHE A 371 -0.27 13.93 -20.87
CA PHE A 371 0.58 13.49 -19.76
C PHE A 371 1.05 12.04 -19.94
N PRO A 372 2.37 11.79 -19.82
CA PRO A 372 2.95 10.46 -20.01
C PRO A 372 2.37 9.37 -19.11
N ASP A 373 2.11 9.69 -17.83
CA ASP A 373 1.61 8.72 -16.85
C ASP A 373 0.26 8.13 -17.25
N VAL A 374 -0.60 8.96 -17.85
CA VAL A 374 -1.91 8.50 -18.34
C VAL A 374 -1.72 7.51 -19.50
N ARG A 375 -0.88 7.84 -20.46
CA ARG A 375 -0.60 6.97 -21.62
C ARG A 375 0.02 5.64 -21.20
N LEU A 376 1.00 5.68 -20.28
CA LEU A 376 1.70 4.50 -19.81
C LEU A 376 0.76 3.52 -19.09
N ASN A 377 -0.17 4.02 -18.30
CA ASN A 377 -1.16 3.18 -17.62
C ASN A 377 -2.06 2.42 -18.60
N ILE A 378 -2.40 3.00 -19.73
CA ILE A 378 -3.16 2.31 -20.78
C ILE A 378 -2.32 1.23 -21.45
N ILE A 379 -1.11 1.58 -21.89
CA ILE A 379 -0.25 0.65 -22.62
C ILE A 379 0.10 -0.60 -21.79
N SER A 380 0.35 -0.43 -20.51
CA SER A 380 0.80 -1.51 -19.63
C SER A 380 -0.20 -2.65 -19.43
N LYS A 381 -1.46 -2.47 -19.82
CA LYS A 381 -2.55 -3.43 -19.56
C LYS A 381 -3.39 -3.79 -20.79
N LEU A 382 -2.85 -3.61 -21.97
CA LEU A 382 -3.55 -3.90 -23.23
C LEU A 382 -3.90 -5.39 -23.41
N ASP A 383 -3.18 -6.29 -22.75
CA ASP A 383 -3.46 -7.73 -22.74
C ASP A 383 -4.91 -8.05 -22.34
N GLN A 384 -5.46 -7.35 -21.34
CA GLN A 384 -6.83 -7.54 -20.87
C GLN A 384 -7.86 -7.23 -21.97
N VAL A 385 -7.62 -6.19 -22.75
CA VAL A 385 -8.49 -5.83 -23.89
C VAL A 385 -8.30 -6.81 -25.03
N ASN A 386 -7.07 -7.23 -25.30
CA ASN A 386 -6.77 -8.22 -26.34
C ASN A 386 -7.50 -9.54 -26.14
N GLN A 387 -7.60 -10.01 -24.89
CA GLN A 387 -8.33 -11.23 -24.55
C GLN A 387 -9.82 -11.15 -24.91
N VAL A 388 -10.40 -9.96 -24.90
CA VAL A 388 -11.84 -9.75 -25.13
C VAL A 388 -12.16 -9.48 -26.60
N ILE A 389 -11.45 -8.55 -27.23
CA ILE A 389 -11.79 -8.12 -28.61
C ILE A 389 -10.96 -8.83 -29.70
N GLY A 390 -9.86 -9.46 -29.30
CA GLY A 390 -8.94 -10.15 -30.22
C GLY A 390 -7.91 -9.24 -30.85
N ILE A 391 -6.82 -9.87 -31.34
CA ILE A 391 -5.64 -9.20 -31.86
C ILE A 391 -5.91 -8.36 -33.10
N ASP A 392 -6.74 -8.85 -34.01
CA ASP A 392 -7.01 -8.17 -35.29
C ASP A 392 -7.70 -6.83 -35.07
N PHE A 393 -8.74 -6.82 -34.23
CA PHE A 393 -9.46 -5.60 -33.89
C PHE A 393 -8.62 -4.61 -33.12
N LEU A 394 -7.87 -5.11 -32.14
CA LEU A 394 -6.99 -4.28 -31.34
C LEU A 394 -5.88 -3.67 -32.18
N SER A 395 -5.29 -4.45 -33.08
CA SER A 395 -4.21 -3.98 -33.99
C SER A 395 -4.69 -2.87 -34.90
N GLN A 396 -5.86 -3.02 -35.51
CA GLN A 396 -6.43 -2.01 -36.41
C GLN A 396 -6.69 -0.68 -35.69
N SER A 397 -7.12 -0.73 -34.44
CA SER A 397 -7.46 0.46 -33.66
C SER A 397 -6.25 1.10 -32.99
N LEU A 398 -5.32 0.28 -32.51
CA LEU A 398 -4.18 0.70 -31.70
C LEU A 398 -2.99 1.19 -32.56
N LEU A 399 -2.72 0.56 -33.69
CA LEU A 399 -1.54 0.82 -34.51
C LEU A 399 -1.42 2.30 -34.93
N PRO A 400 -2.49 2.96 -35.44
CA PRO A 400 -2.39 4.38 -35.79
C PRO A 400 -2.01 5.27 -34.62
N ALA A 401 -2.53 4.98 -33.41
CA ALA A 401 -2.23 5.72 -32.20
C ALA A 401 -0.78 5.53 -31.75
N ILE A 402 -0.26 4.30 -31.85
CA ILE A 402 1.14 4.01 -31.54
C ILE A 402 2.09 4.72 -32.51
N VAL A 403 1.80 4.69 -33.80
CA VAL A 403 2.58 5.39 -34.83
C VAL A 403 2.62 6.89 -34.56
N GLU A 404 1.49 7.49 -34.24
CA GLU A 404 1.40 8.92 -33.89
C GLU A 404 2.28 9.26 -32.68
N LEU A 405 2.23 8.46 -31.62
CA LEU A 405 3.06 8.65 -30.43
C LEU A 405 4.55 8.38 -30.67
N ALA A 406 4.87 7.44 -31.52
CA ALA A 406 6.25 7.11 -31.90
C ALA A 406 6.94 8.25 -32.67
N GLU A 407 6.17 9.08 -33.33
CA GLU A 407 6.63 10.25 -34.08
C GLU A 407 6.45 11.57 -33.36
N ASP A 408 6.09 11.53 -32.07
CA ASP A 408 5.84 12.72 -31.26
C ASP A 408 7.07 13.62 -31.16
N ARG A 409 6.84 14.94 -31.12
CA ARG A 409 7.90 15.96 -31.01
C ARG A 409 8.69 15.84 -29.71
N HIS A 410 8.04 15.44 -28.63
CA HIS A 410 8.66 15.29 -27.32
C HIS A 410 9.35 13.94 -27.20
N TRP A 411 10.65 13.97 -26.99
CA TRP A 411 11.46 12.75 -26.90
C TRP A 411 11.02 11.81 -25.76
N ARG A 412 10.49 12.36 -24.65
CA ARG A 412 9.98 11.55 -23.54
C ARG A 412 8.76 10.71 -23.92
N VAL A 413 7.91 11.23 -24.82
CA VAL A 413 6.77 10.48 -25.36
C VAL A 413 7.28 9.34 -26.23
N ARG A 414 8.24 9.61 -27.12
CA ARG A 414 8.86 8.57 -27.95
C ARG A 414 9.56 7.51 -27.08
N LEU A 415 10.32 7.93 -26.07
CA LEU A 415 10.98 7.02 -25.12
C LEU A 415 9.99 6.09 -24.45
N ALA A 416 8.89 6.62 -23.95
CA ALA A 416 7.84 5.84 -23.32
C ALA A 416 7.29 4.75 -24.24
N ILE A 417 7.01 5.08 -25.50
CA ILE A 417 6.54 4.09 -26.48
C ILE A 417 7.60 3.02 -26.75
N ILE A 418 8.86 3.41 -26.92
CA ILE A 418 9.96 2.45 -27.16
C ILE A 418 10.07 1.43 -26.02
N GLU A 419 9.99 1.89 -24.80
CA GLU A 419 10.07 1.02 -23.61
C GLU A 419 8.93 0.00 -23.54
N TYR A 420 7.76 0.32 -24.12
CA TYR A 420 6.60 -0.57 -24.15
C TYR A 420 6.50 -1.48 -25.38
N ILE A 421 7.30 -1.24 -26.42
CA ILE A 421 7.28 -2.09 -27.63
C ILE A 421 7.55 -3.57 -27.32
N PRO A 422 8.54 -3.95 -26.47
CA PRO A 422 8.74 -5.35 -26.13
C PRO A 422 7.53 -6.00 -25.48
N LEU A 423 6.83 -5.27 -24.60
CA LEU A 423 5.60 -5.74 -23.98
C LEU A 423 4.48 -5.91 -25.02
N LEU A 424 4.30 -4.96 -25.91
CA LEU A 424 3.35 -5.06 -27.03
C LEU A 424 3.66 -6.25 -27.93
N ALA A 425 4.94 -6.48 -28.23
CA ALA A 425 5.38 -7.62 -29.02
C ALA A 425 5.02 -8.96 -28.36
N SER A 426 5.26 -9.06 -27.07
CA SER A 426 4.90 -10.25 -26.27
C SER A 426 3.39 -10.51 -26.26
N GLN A 427 2.57 -9.47 -26.14
CA GLN A 427 1.11 -9.56 -26.12
C GLN A 427 0.48 -9.79 -27.50
N LEU A 428 0.99 -9.14 -28.53
CA LEU A 428 0.39 -9.07 -29.84
C LEU A 428 1.03 -10.02 -30.87
N GLY A 429 2.23 -10.52 -30.59
CA GLY A 429 2.91 -11.52 -31.43
C GLY A 429 3.67 -10.95 -32.63
N VAL A 430 4.36 -11.85 -33.35
CA VAL A 430 5.28 -11.53 -34.47
C VAL A 430 4.54 -10.84 -35.62
N GLY A 431 3.34 -11.28 -35.96
CA GLY A 431 2.60 -10.75 -37.10
C GLY A 431 2.25 -9.27 -36.98
N PHE A 432 1.93 -8.81 -35.81
CA PHE A 432 1.70 -7.37 -35.56
C PHE A 432 2.97 -6.55 -35.71
N PHE A 433 4.12 -7.14 -35.41
CA PHE A 433 5.39 -6.44 -35.33
C PHE A 433 6.06 -6.28 -36.69
N ASP A 434 5.91 -7.25 -37.60
CA ASP A 434 6.71 -7.33 -38.84
C ASP A 434 6.53 -6.18 -39.83
N ASP A 435 5.33 -5.57 -39.92
CA ASP A 435 5.06 -4.57 -40.95
C ASP A 435 5.51 -3.15 -40.58
N LYS A 436 4.78 -2.47 -39.68
CA LYS A 436 5.00 -1.03 -39.43
C LYS A 436 5.87 -0.76 -38.21
N LEU A 437 5.75 -1.56 -37.18
CA LEU A 437 6.50 -1.35 -35.92
C LEU A 437 7.99 -1.68 -36.10
N GLY A 438 8.34 -2.66 -36.95
CA GLY A 438 9.72 -2.98 -37.27
C GLY A 438 10.46 -1.80 -37.86
N ALA A 439 9.83 -1.10 -38.79
CA ALA A 439 10.42 0.10 -39.44
C ALA A 439 10.62 1.24 -38.41
N LEU A 440 9.66 1.46 -37.52
CA LEU A 440 9.78 2.46 -36.45
C LEU A 440 10.93 2.14 -35.48
N CYS A 441 11.08 0.89 -35.08
CA CYS A 441 12.17 0.46 -34.19
C CYS A 441 13.54 0.73 -34.80
N MET A 442 13.70 0.53 -36.10
CA MET A 442 14.94 0.85 -36.82
C MET A 442 15.17 2.37 -36.94
N GLN A 443 14.11 3.14 -37.12
CA GLN A 443 14.18 4.60 -37.21
C GLN A 443 14.67 5.23 -35.91
N TRP A 444 14.26 4.72 -34.75
CA TRP A 444 14.69 5.21 -33.44
C TRP A 444 16.20 5.04 -33.20
N LEU A 445 16.84 4.07 -33.80
CA LEU A 445 18.29 3.91 -33.73
C LEU A 445 19.06 5.11 -34.31
N LYS A 446 18.40 5.93 -35.12
CA LYS A 446 18.94 7.14 -35.73
C LYS A 446 18.38 8.44 -35.16
N ASP A 447 17.68 8.36 -34.02
CA ASP A 447 17.07 9.52 -33.38
C ASP A 447 18.12 10.54 -32.95
N LYS A 448 17.75 11.81 -32.97
CA LYS A 448 18.63 12.93 -32.55
C LYS A 448 18.99 12.87 -31.06
N VAL A 449 18.12 12.28 -30.23
CA VAL A 449 18.28 12.22 -28.79
C VAL A 449 19.01 10.93 -28.40
N TYR A 450 20.07 11.06 -27.63
CA TYR A 450 20.87 9.91 -27.17
C TYR A 450 20.05 8.88 -26.42
N SER A 451 19.21 9.33 -25.46
CA SER A 451 18.36 8.43 -24.66
C SER A 451 17.41 7.58 -25.52
N ILE A 452 16.96 8.13 -26.66
CA ILE A 452 16.12 7.40 -27.61
C ILE A 452 16.94 6.33 -28.32
N ARG A 453 18.15 6.66 -28.77
CA ARG A 453 19.04 5.67 -29.43
C ARG A 453 19.40 4.53 -28.49
N ASP A 454 19.71 4.83 -27.25
CA ASP A 454 20.03 3.83 -26.22
C ASP A 454 18.82 2.92 -25.94
N ALA A 455 17.65 3.49 -25.72
CA ALA A 455 16.41 2.74 -25.55
C ALA A 455 16.06 1.90 -26.79
N ALA A 456 16.29 2.41 -27.97
CA ALA A 456 16.08 1.70 -29.23
C ALA A 456 16.98 0.46 -29.34
N ALA A 457 18.24 0.57 -28.96
CA ALA A 457 19.17 -0.56 -28.93
C ALA A 457 18.74 -1.65 -27.96
N ASN A 458 18.31 -1.25 -26.76
CA ASN A 458 17.76 -2.17 -25.75
C ASN A 458 16.46 -2.83 -26.22
N ASN A 459 15.60 -2.08 -26.89
CA ASN A 459 14.37 -2.60 -27.47
C ASN A 459 14.64 -3.69 -28.52
N VAL A 460 15.56 -3.45 -29.45
CA VAL A 460 15.96 -4.42 -30.48
C VAL A 460 16.49 -5.71 -29.84
N LYS A 461 17.28 -5.58 -28.77
CA LYS A 461 17.78 -6.72 -28.01
C LYS A 461 16.63 -7.53 -27.39
N ARG A 462 15.69 -6.87 -26.72
CA ARG A 462 14.54 -7.54 -26.10
C ARG A 462 13.63 -8.21 -27.13
N LEU A 463 13.43 -7.61 -28.28
CA LEU A 463 12.66 -8.21 -29.37
C LEU A 463 13.34 -9.47 -29.94
N ALA A 464 14.65 -9.44 -30.05
CA ALA A 464 15.42 -10.62 -30.47
C ALA A 464 15.30 -11.77 -29.45
N GLU A 465 15.30 -11.44 -28.15
CA GLU A 465 15.07 -12.41 -27.07
C GLU A 465 13.65 -12.98 -27.11
N GLU A 466 12.64 -12.15 -27.32
CA GLU A 466 11.23 -12.54 -27.35
C GLU A 466 10.88 -13.42 -28.55
N PHE A 467 11.30 -13.05 -29.74
CA PHE A 467 10.93 -13.71 -30.98
C PHE A 467 11.94 -14.79 -31.44
N GLY A 468 13.08 -14.84 -30.79
CA GLY A 468 14.10 -15.86 -31.03
C GLY A 468 15.18 -15.49 -32.08
N PRO A 469 16.27 -16.26 -32.09
CA PRO A 469 17.44 -15.93 -32.91
C PRO A 469 17.18 -16.00 -34.42
N GLU A 470 16.36 -16.91 -34.92
CA GLU A 470 16.03 -17.01 -36.35
C GLU A 470 15.31 -15.75 -36.84
N TRP A 471 14.33 -15.27 -36.10
CA TRP A 471 13.62 -14.05 -36.40
C TRP A 471 14.56 -12.84 -36.39
N ALA A 472 15.44 -12.76 -35.38
CA ALA A 472 16.43 -11.68 -35.27
C ALA A 472 17.39 -11.66 -36.43
N MET A 473 17.86 -12.81 -36.90
CA MET A 473 18.76 -12.94 -38.06
C MET A 473 18.09 -12.54 -39.37
N GLN A 474 16.78 -12.78 -39.49
CA GLN A 474 16.03 -12.43 -40.71
C GLN A 474 15.60 -10.98 -40.76
N HIS A 475 15.17 -10.41 -39.61
CA HIS A 475 14.47 -9.12 -39.58
C HIS A 475 15.29 -7.98 -38.95
N ILE A 476 16.19 -8.27 -38.02
CA ILE A 476 16.91 -7.24 -37.25
C ILE A 476 18.34 -7.10 -37.77
N VAL A 477 19.11 -8.16 -37.81
CA VAL A 477 20.56 -8.12 -38.10
C VAL A 477 20.87 -7.47 -39.45
N PRO A 478 20.18 -7.83 -40.55
CA PRO A 478 20.44 -7.20 -41.82
C PRO A 478 20.18 -5.68 -41.80
N GLN A 479 19.10 -5.25 -41.17
CA GLN A 479 18.75 -3.83 -41.12
C GLN A 479 19.69 -3.02 -40.23
N VAL A 480 20.08 -3.55 -39.08
CA VAL A 480 21.01 -2.89 -38.16
C VAL A 480 22.39 -2.79 -38.79
N VAL A 481 22.87 -3.88 -39.37
CA VAL A 481 24.18 -3.93 -40.01
C VAL A 481 24.23 -3.02 -41.23
N GLU A 482 23.31 -3.19 -42.18
CA GLU A 482 23.34 -2.46 -43.46
C GLU A 482 22.98 -0.98 -43.31
N LYS A 483 21.98 -0.64 -42.48
CA LYS A 483 21.45 0.73 -42.44
C LYS A 483 22.06 1.59 -41.35
N THR A 484 22.71 0.99 -40.34
CA THR A 484 23.21 1.71 -39.18
C THR A 484 24.71 1.51 -38.94
N ILE A 485 25.16 0.27 -38.82
CA ILE A 485 26.57 -0.02 -38.48
C ILE A 485 27.49 0.21 -39.69
N ARG A 486 27.15 -0.37 -40.81
CA ARG A 486 27.99 -0.29 -42.01
C ARG A 486 28.27 1.14 -42.50
N PRO A 487 27.27 2.03 -42.61
CA PRO A 487 27.54 3.42 -43.02
C PRO A 487 28.50 4.15 -42.06
N CYS A 488 28.36 3.94 -40.76
CA CYS A 488 29.25 4.54 -39.76
C CYS A 488 30.68 3.98 -39.87
N LEU A 489 30.82 2.67 -40.10
CA LEU A 489 32.13 2.04 -40.27
C LEU A 489 32.81 2.47 -41.57
N VAL A 490 32.05 2.67 -42.64
CA VAL A 490 32.57 3.22 -43.91
C VAL A 490 33.13 4.62 -43.71
N GLU A 491 32.39 5.49 -43.01
CA GLU A 491 32.84 6.85 -42.67
C GLU A 491 34.11 6.81 -41.82
N LEU A 492 34.15 5.98 -40.78
CA LEU A 492 35.30 5.83 -39.87
C LEU A 492 36.51 5.18 -40.58
N SER A 493 36.32 4.41 -41.66
CA SER A 493 37.43 3.84 -42.45
C SER A 493 38.19 4.90 -43.23
N GLU A 494 37.65 6.10 -43.36
CA GLU A 494 38.29 7.26 -43.99
C GLU A 494 38.75 8.32 -42.98
N ASP A 495 38.72 8.01 -41.69
CA ASP A 495 39.12 8.91 -40.62
C ASP A 495 40.59 9.30 -40.75
N PRO A 496 40.99 10.54 -40.39
CA PRO A 496 42.37 10.97 -40.39
C PRO A 496 43.31 10.14 -39.51
N ASP A 497 42.79 9.55 -38.43
CA ASP A 497 43.54 8.71 -37.50
C ASP A 497 43.74 7.29 -38.05
N VAL A 498 44.97 6.80 -38.02
CA VAL A 498 45.36 5.49 -38.55
C VAL A 498 44.71 4.34 -37.77
N ASP A 499 44.64 4.47 -36.46
CA ASP A 499 44.10 3.42 -35.62
C ASP A 499 42.58 3.31 -35.81
N VAL A 500 41.89 4.45 -35.90
CA VAL A 500 40.45 4.48 -36.20
C VAL A 500 40.17 3.82 -37.54
N ARG A 501 40.95 4.15 -38.61
CA ARG A 501 40.80 3.52 -39.92
C ARG A 501 41.01 2.01 -39.87
N PHE A 502 42.05 1.56 -39.13
CA PHE A 502 42.36 0.13 -39.04
C PHE A 502 41.24 -0.65 -38.38
N PHE A 503 40.79 -0.20 -37.20
CA PHE A 503 39.72 -0.88 -36.48
C PHE A 503 38.37 -0.81 -37.20
N ALA A 504 38.05 0.30 -37.83
CA ALA A 504 36.85 0.42 -38.66
C ALA A 504 36.85 -0.53 -39.83
N SER A 505 37.99 -0.66 -40.54
CA SER A 505 38.14 -1.59 -41.65
C SER A 505 38.03 -3.06 -41.23
N GLN A 506 38.60 -3.39 -40.07
CA GLN A 506 38.48 -4.73 -39.49
C GLN A 506 37.04 -5.05 -39.08
N ALA A 507 36.31 -4.08 -38.47
CA ALA A 507 34.92 -4.22 -38.13
C ALA A 507 34.00 -4.36 -39.35
N LEU A 508 34.33 -3.67 -40.49
CA LEU A 508 33.60 -3.83 -41.75
C LEU A 508 33.71 -5.26 -42.30
N GLN A 509 34.90 -5.86 -42.25
CA GLN A 509 35.09 -7.25 -42.66
C GLN A 509 34.28 -8.22 -41.81
N SER A 510 34.24 -8.01 -40.49
CA SER A 510 33.44 -8.82 -39.58
C SER A 510 31.94 -8.67 -39.84
N SER A 511 31.50 -7.46 -40.13
CA SER A 511 30.10 -7.16 -40.50
C SER A 511 29.68 -7.86 -41.80
N ASP A 512 30.54 -7.88 -42.81
CA ASP A 512 30.30 -8.57 -44.09
C ASP A 512 30.19 -10.09 -43.88
N GLN A 513 30.99 -10.68 -42.97
CA GLN A 513 30.89 -12.10 -42.61
C GLN A 513 29.57 -12.44 -41.93
N VAL A 514 29.10 -11.59 -41.04
CA VAL A 514 27.78 -11.78 -40.36
C VAL A 514 26.65 -11.75 -41.39
N MET A 515 26.70 -10.81 -42.36
CA MET A 515 25.68 -10.71 -43.40
C MET A 515 25.68 -11.90 -44.37
N MET A 516 26.83 -12.51 -44.61
CA MET A 516 26.93 -13.71 -45.46
C MET A 516 26.39 -14.97 -44.77
N SER A 517 26.35 -14.98 -43.44
CA SER A 517 25.84 -16.11 -42.63
C SER A 517 24.34 -15.98 -42.28
N ALA A 518 23.73 -14.84 -42.54
CA ALA A 518 22.31 -14.57 -42.37
C ALA A 518 21.53 -14.81 -43.65
#